data_b0338c14eeca96edae9e76128e0e13d8
#
_entry.id   b0338c14eeca96edae9e76128e0e13d8
#
_cell.length_a   1.000
_cell.length_b   1.000
_cell.length_c   1.000
_cell.angle_alpha   90.00
_cell.angle_beta   90.00
_cell.angle_gamma   90.00
#
_symmetry.space_group_name_H-M   'P 1'
#
loop_
_entity.id
_entity.type
_entity.pdbx_description
1 polymer ?
#
loop_
_entity_poly.entity_id
_entity_poly.type
_entity_poly.pdbx_seq_one_letter_code
_entity_poly.pdbx_strand_id
1 'polypeptide(L)'
;MRPPGTGTVAVSVYGSRADVPVTVWTELFGGALEAIDILVYGGTFLFDGVPRFRKLLTAATERGVAVRFIIGDPDSDAVAQRGEQEEIGSNLAGRSRMTLARLQPISCIAGLEIRTHATPLYTSMFRADDTLIANPHLYGAPASDNPALVIRRDDAPELWHDHLLAFQRVWNIAHRIRTET
;
A
#
# COMPACT_ATOMS: atom_id res chain seq x y z
N MET A 1 22.98 18.97 -5.29
CA MET A 1 23.81 17.98 -4.58
C MET A 1 23.47 18.09 -3.10
N ARG A 2 22.81 17.08 -2.52
CA ARG A 2 22.38 17.06 -1.11
C ARG A 2 23.61 16.77 -0.24
N PRO A 3 23.86 17.49 0.87
CA PRO A 3 24.94 17.13 1.78
C PRO A 3 24.66 15.73 2.36
N PRO A 4 25.67 14.88 2.57
CA PRO A 4 25.46 13.58 3.20
C PRO A 4 24.92 13.81 4.61
N GLY A 5 23.71 13.33 4.86
CA GLY A 5 23.16 13.26 6.20
C GLY A 5 24.05 12.33 7.03
N THR A 6 24.68 12.87 8.05
CA THR A 6 25.63 12.15 8.91
C THR A 6 24.94 11.37 10.05
N GLY A 7 23.66 11.06 9.91
CA GLY A 7 22.88 10.41 10.96
C GLY A 7 22.37 9.02 10.56
N THR A 8 22.61 8.04 11.41
CA THR A 8 21.86 6.77 11.41
C THR A 8 20.42 7.09 11.80
N VAL A 9 19.44 6.61 11.01
CA VAL A 9 18.00 6.75 11.32
C VAL A 9 17.48 5.45 11.95
N ALA A 10 16.50 5.56 12.84
CA ALA A 10 15.86 4.41 13.46
C ALA A 10 14.66 3.96 12.60
N VAL A 11 14.69 2.69 12.20
CA VAL A 11 13.58 2.03 11.49
C VAL A 11 13.32 0.69 12.15
N SER A 12 12.08 0.40 12.54
CA SER A 12 11.70 -0.91 13.03
C SER A 12 11.50 -1.86 11.85
N VAL A 13 12.03 -3.08 11.95
CA VAL A 13 11.97 -4.06 10.86
C VAL A 13 11.33 -5.36 11.37
N TYR A 14 10.31 -5.83 10.67
CA TYR A 14 9.82 -7.21 10.78
C TYR A 14 10.51 -8.06 9.71
N GLY A 15 10.89 -9.28 10.04
CA GLY A 15 11.60 -10.21 9.15
C GLY A 15 10.79 -10.54 7.89
N SER A 16 9.46 -10.60 8.04
CA SER A 16 8.53 -10.72 6.92
C SER A 16 7.29 -9.83 7.15
N ARG A 17 6.59 -9.48 6.07
CA ARG A 17 5.29 -8.80 6.21
C ARG A 17 4.27 -9.67 6.94
N ALA A 18 4.36 -10.99 6.80
CA ALA A 18 3.48 -11.93 7.50
C ALA A 18 3.65 -11.88 9.02
N ASP A 19 4.82 -11.47 9.52
CA ASP A 19 5.11 -11.34 10.94
C ASP A 19 4.60 -10.03 11.56
N VAL A 20 4.12 -9.09 10.74
CA VAL A 20 3.54 -7.85 11.27
C VAL A 20 2.23 -8.16 11.99
N PRO A 21 2.14 -7.91 13.31
CA PRO A 21 0.94 -8.22 14.07
C PRO A 21 -0.31 -7.52 13.51
N VAL A 22 -1.45 -8.21 13.58
CA VAL A 22 -2.74 -7.66 13.12
C VAL A 22 -3.08 -6.35 13.84
N THR A 23 -2.68 -6.20 15.10
CA THR A 23 -2.86 -4.97 15.89
C THR A 23 -2.15 -3.78 15.26
N VAL A 24 -0.96 -3.97 14.69
CA VAL A 24 -0.20 -2.91 14.01
C VAL A 24 -0.99 -2.38 12.81
N TRP A 25 -1.58 -3.27 12.02
CA TRP A 25 -2.42 -2.88 10.87
C TRP A 25 -3.71 -2.19 11.30
N THR A 26 -4.40 -2.72 12.33
CA THR A 26 -5.65 -2.15 12.82
C THR A 26 -5.44 -0.78 13.47
N GLU A 27 -4.35 -0.60 14.21
CA GLU A 27 -3.97 0.67 14.82
C GLU A 27 -3.55 1.69 13.75
N LEU A 28 -2.75 1.28 12.75
CA LEU A 28 -2.34 2.14 11.66
C LEU A 28 -3.54 2.78 10.95
N PHE A 29 -4.47 1.97 10.46
CA PHE A 29 -5.61 2.48 9.70
C PHE A 29 -6.73 3.04 10.58
N GLY A 30 -6.95 2.44 11.74
CA GLY A 30 -7.99 2.88 12.69
C GLY A 30 -7.67 4.19 13.39
N GLY A 31 -6.38 4.47 13.59
CA GLY A 31 -5.87 5.68 14.24
C GLY A 31 -5.66 6.87 13.30
N ALA A 32 -5.81 6.70 12.00
CA ALA A 32 -5.59 7.77 11.03
C ALA A 32 -6.49 8.99 11.27
N LEU A 33 -5.90 10.20 11.18
CA LEU A 33 -6.56 11.49 11.41
C LEU A 33 -6.58 12.37 10.15
N GLU A 34 -5.59 12.24 9.26
CA GLU A 34 -5.42 13.11 8.09
C GLU A 34 -5.49 12.34 6.77
N ALA A 35 -4.66 11.30 6.61
CA ALA A 35 -4.55 10.60 5.34
C ALA A 35 -4.16 9.13 5.50
N ILE A 36 -4.73 8.30 4.61
CA ILE A 36 -4.31 6.91 4.38
C ILE A 36 -3.90 6.77 2.92
N ASP A 37 -2.69 6.27 2.68
CA ASP A 37 -2.16 5.96 1.35
C ASP A 37 -1.77 4.48 1.27
N ILE A 38 -2.29 3.78 0.27
CA ILE A 38 -2.00 2.36 0.04
C ILE A 38 -1.56 2.18 -1.41
N LEU A 39 -0.41 1.54 -1.60
CA LEU A 39 0.15 1.19 -2.91
C LEU A 39 0.56 -0.28 -2.91
N VAL A 40 -0.07 -1.08 -3.76
CA VAL A 40 0.13 -2.53 -3.83
C VAL A 40 -0.02 -3.04 -5.26
N TYR A 41 0.51 -4.24 -5.55
CA TYR A 41 0.07 -5.00 -6.71
C TYR A 41 -1.30 -5.65 -6.47
N GLY A 42 -1.41 -6.60 -5.55
CA GLY A 42 -2.63 -7.35 -5.27
C GLY A 42 -3.46 -6.81 -4.11
N GLY A 43 -2.89 -6.79 -2.90
CA GLY A 43 -3.50 -6.20 -1.71
C GLY A 43 -4.57 -7.04 -1.01
N THR A 44 -4.82 -8.29 -1.43
CA THR A 44 -5.86 -9.15 -0.83
C THR A 44 -5.66 -9.38 0.67
N PHE A 45 -4.39 -9.43 1.14
CA PHE A 45 -4.08 -9.66 2.55
C PHE A 45 -4.71 -8.61 3.49
N LEU A 46 -4.94 -7.40 3.04
CA LEU A 46 -5.62 -6.37 3.83
C LEU A 46 -7.05 -6.77 4.18
N PHE A 47 -7.74 -7.46 3.27
CA PHE A 47 -9.10 -7.91 3.49
C PHE A 47 -9.18 -9.26 4.20
N ASP A 48 -8.16 -10.10 4.06
CA ASP A 48 -8.12 -11.44 4.64
C ASP A 48 -7.47 -11.43 6.04
N GLY A 49 -6.49 -10.56 6.26
CA GLY A 49 -5.68 -10.49 7.48
C GLY A 49 -6.02 -9.33 8.41
N VAL A 50 -6.60 -8.22 7.92
CA VAL A 50 -6.97 -7.07 8.75
C VAL A 50 -8.47 -7.09 9.03
N PRO A 51 -8.91 -7.34 10.29
CA PRO A 51 -10.31 -7.46 10.61
C PRO A 51 -11.11 -6.22 10.20
N ARG A 52 -12.21 -6.44 9.49
CA ARG A 52 -13.14 -5.38 9.06
C ARG A 52 -12.47 -4.24 8.28
N PHE A 53 -11.43 -4.54 7.50
CA PHE A 53 -10.62 -3.53 6.80
C PHE A 53 -11.47 -2.50 6.02
N ARG A 54 -12.49 -2.95 5.28
CA ARG A 54 -13.42 -2.05 4.59
C ARG A 54 -14.11 -1.05 5.53
N LYS A 55 -14.53 -1.52 6.73
CA LYS A 55 -15.12 -0.64 7.73
C LYS A 55 -14.11 0.36 8.31
N LEU A 56 -12.85 -0.04 8.45
CA LEU A 56 -11.79 0.89 8.87
C LEU A 56 -11.63 2.02 7.87
N LEU A 57 -11.61 1.73 6.56
CA LEU A 57 -11.53 2.76 5.53
C LEU A 57 -12.76 3.68 5.52
N THR A 58 -13.97 3.11 5.59
CA THR A 58 -15.21 3.89 5.65
C THR A 58 -15.24 4.80 6.88
N ALA A 59 -14.93 4.27 8.07
CA ALA A 59 -14.89 5.06 9.28
C ALA A 59 -13.81 6.16 9.25
N ALA A 60 -12.69 5.93 8.55
CA ALA A 60 -11.68 6.97 8.34
C ALA A 60 -12.24 8.11 7.48
N THR A 61 -12.90 7.81 6.35
CA THR A 61 -13.51 8.85 5.50
C THR A 61 -14.63 9.61 6.22
N GLU A 62 -15.42 8.96 7.06
CA GLU A 62 -16.45 9.60 7.90
C GLU A 62 -15.85 10.60 8.91
N ARG A 63 -14.59 10.39 9.32
CA ARG A 63 -13.82 11.34 10.15
C ARG A 63 -13.15 12.45 9.33
N GLY A 64 -13.27 12.44 8.00
CA GLY A 64 -12.64 13.42 7.12
C GLY A 64 -11.22 13.03 6.65
N VAL A 65 -10.77 11.79 6.92
CA VAL A 65 -9.48 11.30 6.45
C VAL A 65 -9.51 11.09 4.95
N ALA A 66 -8.52 11.62 4.23
CA ALA A 66 -8.36 11.36 2.80
C ALA A 66 -7.74 9.98 2.57
N VAL A 67 -8.43 9.10 1.83
CA VAL A 67 -7.97 7.74 1.54
C VAL A 67 -7.65 7.59 0.06
N ARG A 68 -6.39 7.20 -0.25
CA ARG A 68 -5.93 6.93 -1.60
C ARG A 68 -5.44 5.48 -1.70
N PHE A 69 -6.00 4.73 -2.62
CA PHE A 69 -5.68 3.33 -2.81
C PHE A 69 -5.25 3.08 -4.26
N ILE A 70 -4.00 2.63 -4.46
CA ILE A 70 -3.47 2.28 -5.78
C ILE A 70 -3.22 0.77 -5.83
N ILE A 71 -3.78 0.11 -6.84
CA ILE A 71 -3.71 -1.34 -7.04
C ILE A 71 -3.08 -1.61 -8.41
N GLY A 72 -2.33 -2.68 -8.55
CA GLY A 72 -1.84 -3.11 -9.86
C GLY A 72 -3.00 -3.35 -10.82
N ASP A 73 -2.91 -2.78 -12.02
CA ASP A 73 -3.84 -3.08 -13.11
C ASP A 73 -3.71 -4.56 -13.48
N PRO A 74 -4.75 -5.39 -13.29
CA PRO A 74 -4.68 -6.82 -13.53
C PRO A 74 -4.35 -7.21 -14.98
N ASP A 75 -4.54 -6.30 -15.92
CA ASP A 75 -4.30 -6.54 -17.34
C ASP A 75 -2.96 -5.93 -17.82
N SER A 76 -2.14 -5.39 -16.90
CA SER A 76 -0.85 -4.78 -17.20
C SER A 76 0.30 -5.79 -17.25
N ASP A 77 1.29 -5.50 -18.10
CA ASP A 77 2.55 -6.25 -18.16
C ASP A 77 3.29 -6.23 -16.81
N ALA A 78 3.21 -5.15 -16.06
CA ALA A 78 3.87 -5.04 -14.76
C ALA A 78 3.33 -6.06 -13.75
N VAL A 79 2.01 -6.27 -13.72
CA VAL A 79 1.38 -7.29 -12.86
C VAL A 79 1.70 -8.70 -13.36
N ALA A 80 1.65 -8.93 -14.68
CA ALA A 80 2.00 -10.23 -15.26
C ALA A 80 3.46 -10.59 -14.94
N GLN A 81 4.40 -9.69 -15.20
CA GLN A 81 5.82 -9.90 -14.92
C GLN A 81 6.09 -10.15 -13.43
N ARG A 82 5.44 -9.40 -12.54
CA ARG A 82 5.59 -9.61 -11.09
C ARG A 82 5.03 -10.96 -10.65
N GLY A 83 3.92 -11.39 -11.25
CA GLY A 83 3.35 -12.72 -11.00
C GLY A 83 4.32 -13.85 -11.37
N GLU A 84 5.01 -13.74 -12.49
CA GLU A 84 6.05 -14.70 -12.89
C GLU A 84 7.25 -14.66 -11.93
N GLN A 85 7.69 -13.48 -11.51
CA GLN A 85 8.80 -13.34 -10.53
C GLN A 85 8.49 -13.94 -9.16
N GLU A 86 7.23 -13.91 -8.72
CA GLU A 86 6.77 -14.53 -7.47
C GLU A 86 6.41 -16.02 -7.64
N GLU A 87 6.58 -16.60 -8.84
CA GLU A 87 6.20 -17.98 -9.18
C GLU A 87 4.71 -18.29 -8.96
N ILE A 88 3.85 -17.27 -9.04
CA ILE A 88 2.40 -17.40 -8.89
C ILE A 88 1.64 -17.09 -10.18
N GLY A 89 2.33 -16.65 -11.24
CA GLY A 89 1.78 -16.39 -12.57
C GLY A 89 0.54 -15.48 -12.53
N SER A 90 -0.50 -15.87 -13.23
CA SER A 90 -1.76 -15.11 -13.33
C SER A 90 -2.54 -14.94 -12.02
N ASN A 91 -2.15 -15.65 -10.95
CA ASN A 91 -2.79 -15.49 -9.64
C ASN A 91 -2.60 -14.07 -9.07
N LEU A 92 -1.51 -13.37 -9.42
CA LEU A 92 -1.34 -11.98 -8.98
C LEU A 92 -2.40 -11.07 -9.61
N ALA A 93 -2.67 -11.19 -10.90
CA ALA A 93 -3.76 -10.48 -11.56
C ALA A 93 -5.14 -10.84 -10.95
N GLY A 94 -5.35 -12.11 -10.60
CA GLY A 94 -6.53 -12.56 -9.87
C GLY A 94 -6.69 -11.87 -8.51
N ARG A 95 -5.61 -11.70 -7.75
CA ARG A 95 -5.59 -10.96 -6.48
C ARG A 95 -5.94 -9.48 -6.67
N SER A 96 -5.42 -8.84 -7.73
CA SER A 96 -5.75 -7.44 -8.06
C SER A 96 -7.25 -7.30 -8.36
N ARG A 97 -7.82 -8.18 -9.20
CA ARG A 97 -9.27 -8.19 -9.48
C ARG A 97 -10.10 -8.40 -8.23
N MET A 98 -9.69 -9.31 -7.36
CA MET A 98 -10.40 -9.57 -6.10
C MET A 98 -10.39 -8.34 -5.17
N THR A 99 -9.27 -7.64 -5.06
CA THR A 99 -9.16 -6.41 -4.28
C THR A 99 -10.06 -5.32 -4.84
N LEU A 100 -10.06 -5.11 -6.15
CA LEU A 100 -10.97 -4.15 -6.82
C LEU A 100 -12.44 -4.49 -6.57
N ALA A 101 -12.82 -5.76 -6.69
CA ALA A 101 -14.19 -6.21 -6.40
C ALA A 101 -14.58 -5.98 -4.92
N ARG A 102 -13.66 -6.16 -3.98
CA ARG A 102 -13.90 -5.90 -2.55
C ARG A 102 -14.01 -4.42 -2.20
N LEU A 103 -13.36 -3.54 -2.98
CA LEU A 103 -13.43 -2.08 -2.83
C LEU A 103 -14.64 -1.47 -3.55
N GLN A 104 -15.17 -2.12 -4.57
CA GLN A 104 -16.27 -1.62 -5.39
C GLN A 104 -17.48 -1.12 -4.57
N PRO A 105 -17.96 -1.82 -3.51
CA PRO A 105 -19.11 -1.34 -2.71
C PRO A 105 -18.87 -0.01 -1.98
N ILE A 106 -17.61 0.40 -1.79
CA ILE A 106 -17.25 1.67 -1.12
C ILE A 106 -16.60 2.66 -2.07
N SER A 107 -16.49 2.36 -3.36
CA SER A 107 -15.74 3.18 -4.34
C SER A 107 -16.33 4.57 -4.58
N CYS A 108 -17.61 4.78 -4.25
CA CYS A 108 -18.31 6.07 -4.40
C CYS A 108 -18.30 6.92 -3.11
N ILE A 109 -17.66 6.44 -2.03
CA ILE A 109 -17.63 7.19 -0.78
C ILE A 109 -16.73 8.42 -0.94
N ALA A 110 -17.25 9.59 -0.55
CA ALA A 110 -16.46 10.81 -0.53
C ALA A 110 -15.23 10.67 0.38
N GLY A 111 -14.07 11.14 -0.08
CA GLY A 111 -12.80 11.00 0.62
C GLY A 111 -12.03 9.71 0.31
N LEU A 112 -12.61 8.75 -0.41
CA LEU A 112 -11.91 7.57 -0.93
C LEU A 112 -11.69 7.71 -2.44
N GLU A 113 -10.46 7.59 -2.87
CA GLU A 113 -10.11 7.51 -4.29
C GLU A 113 -9.29 6.26 -4.60
N ILE A 114 -9.73 5.49 -5.59
CA ILE A 114 -9.11 4.24 -6.01
C ILE A 114 -8.57 4.42 -7.43
N ARG A 115 -7.31 4.01 -7.62
CA ARG A 115 -6.63 4.01 -8.93
C ARG A 115 -5.97 2.68 -9.21
N THR A 116 -5.71 2.41 -10.50
CA THR A 116 -4.87 1.29 -10.93
C THR A 116 -3.58 1.80 -11.55
N HIS A 117 -2.49 1.06 -11.36
CA HIS A 117 -1.18 1.36 -11.97
C HIS A 117 -0.70 0.23 -12.85
N ALA A 118 0.02 0.57 -13.91
CA ALA A 118 0.68 -0.36 -14.83
C ALA A 118 2.22 -0.23 -14.79
N THR A 119 2.77 0.29 -13.69
CA THR A 119 4.21 0.50 -13.52
C THR A 119 4.82 -0.55 -12.58
N PRO A 120 6.08 -0.97 -12.80
CA PRO A 120 6.79 -1.79 -11.83
C PRO A 120 6.89 -1.09 -10.46
N LEU A 121 6.63 -1.85 -9.40
CA LEU A 121 6.84 -1.41 -8.02
C LEU A 121 8.04 -2.13 -7.41
N TYR A 122 8.85 -1.41 -6.67
CA TYR A 122 9.96 -1.96 -5.88
C TYR A 122 9.59 -2.14 -4.40
N THR A 123 8.46 -1.56 -3.99
CA THR A 123 7.93 -1.67 -2.64
C THR A 123 6.42 -1.49 -2.66
N SER A 124 5.70 -2.25 -1.83
CA SER A 124 4.35 -1.89 -1.42
C SER A 124 4.41 -0.91 -0.27
N MET A 125 3.44 0.01 -0.17
CA MET A 125 3.41 1.02 0.87
C MET A 125 2.04 1.12 1.53
N PHE A 126 2.06 1.30 2.84
CA PHE A 126 0.89 1.45 3.69
C PHE A 126 1.16 2.59 4.66
N ARG A 127 0.59 3.75 4.39
CA ARG A 127 0.78 4.94 5.20
C ARG A 127 -0.50 5.34 5.90
N ALA A 128 -0.38 5.75 7.16
CA ALA A 128 -1.38 6.56 7.84
C ALA A 128 -0.66 7.72 8.54
N ASP A 129 -1.03 8.94 8.19
CA ASP A 129 -0.45 10.18 8.71
C ASP A 129 1.11 10.16 8.64
N ASP A 130 1.79 10.16 9.78
CA ASP A 130 3.24 10.19 9.89
C ASP A 130 3.89 8.81 10.04
N THR A 131 3.12 7.73 9.94
CA THR A 131 3.63 6.36 9.99
C THR A 131 3.44 5.66 8.65
N LEU A 132 4.50 5.03 8.17
CA LEU A 132 4.51 4.30 6.91
C LEU A 132 5.10 2.91 7.13
N ILE A 133 4.44 1.89 6.58
CA ILE A 133 4.99 0.54 6.46
C ILE A 133 5.39 0.33 5.00
N ALA A 134 6.67 0.14 4.76
CA ALA A 134 7.22 -0.22 3.46
C ALA A 134 7.50 -1.72 3.42
N ASN A 135 7.09 -2.39 2.34
CA ASN A 135 7.35 -3.80 2.11
C ASN A 135 8.12 -3.94 0.78
N PRO A 136 9.47 -3.92 0.82
CA PRO A 136 10.31 -4.06 -0.36
C PRO A 136 10.03 -5.36 -1.12
N HIS A 137 10.11 -5.31 -2.43
CA HIS A 137 9.90 -6.48 -3.29
C HIS A 137 11.26 -7.07 -3.66
N LEU A 138 11.68 -8.11 -2.96
CA LEU A 138 12.86 -8.87 -3.32
C LEU A 138 12.54 -9.77 -4.51
N TYR A 139 13.49 -9.91 -5.42
CA TYR A 139 13.32 -10.73 -6.61
C TYR A 139 13.15 -12.21 -6.23
N GLY A 140 12.15 -12.88 -6.79
CA GLY A 140 11.89 -14.31 -6.57
C GLY A 140 11.19 -14.64 -5.25
N ALA A 141 10.78 -13.65 -4.44
CA ALA A 141 10.08 -13.89 -3.19
C ALA A 141 8.68 -13.26 -3.19
N PRO A 142 7.67 -13.98 -2.68
CA PRO A 142 6.34 -13.42 -2.47
C PRO A 142 6.40 -12.22 -1.51
N ALA A 143 5.54 -11.23 -1.72
CA ALA A 143 5.52 -10.04 -0.87
C ALA A 143 5.28 -10.33 0.62
N SER A 144 4.59 -11.44 0.96
CA SER A 144 4.38 -11.90 2.34
C SER A 144 5.68 -12.24 3.06
N ASP A 145 6.66 -12.77 2.33
CA ASP A 145 7.91 -13.29 2.87
C ASP A 145 9.01 -12.23 2.92
N ASN A 146 8.77 -11.09 2.28
CA ASN A 146 9.69 -9.97 2.27
C ASN A 146 9.56 -9.13 3.54
N PRO A 147 10.65 -8.47 3.99
CA PRO A 147 10.64 -7.66 5.20
C PRO A 147 9.60 -6.53 5.15
N ALA A 148 9.16 -6.10 6.31
CA ALA A 148 8.34 -4.91 6.46
C ALA A 148 9.06 -3.89 7.35
N LEU A 149 9.24 -2.68 6.84
CA LEU A 149 9.91 -1.58 7.52
C LEU A 149 8.86 -0.60 8.03
N VAL A 150 8.82 -0.36 9.33
CA VAL A 150 8.00 0.68 9.93
C VAL A 150 8.83 1.96 10.03
N ILE A 151 8.46 2.94 9.24
CA ILE A 151 9.17 4.22 9.09
C ILE A 151 8.27 5.30 9.68
N ARG A 152 8.73 5.97 10.73
CA ARG A 152 8.06 7.12 11.32
C ARG A 152 8.72 8.39 10.85
N ARG A 153 7.92 9.40 10.57
CA ARG A 153 8.41 10.69 10.08
C ARG A 153 9.41 11.34 11.03
N ASP A 154 9.14 11.28 12.35
CA ASP A 154 10.02 11.89 13.34
C ASP A 154 11.36 11.16 13.50
N ASP A 155 11.38 9.83 13.31
CA ASP A 155 12.57 8.99 13.48
C ASP A 155 13.45 8.96 12.21
N ALA A 156 12.82 9.06 11.03
CA ALA A 156 13.48 8.97 9.73
C ALA A 156 12.82 9.90 8.69
N PRO A 157 12.85 11.23 8.87
CA PRO A 157 12.07 12.18 8.08
C PRO A 157 12.38 12.14 6.59
N GLU A 158 13.63 11.98 6.21
CA GLU A 158 14.04 11.93 4.81
C GLU A 158 13.57 10.63 4.13
N LEU A 159 13.77 9.49 4.79
CA LEU A 159 13.33 8.19 4.28
C LEU A 159 11.81 8.14 4.14
N TRP A 160 11.08 8.67 5.13
CA TRP A 160 9.63 8.80 5.08
C TRP A 160 9.19 9.67 3.90
N HIS A 161 9.82 10.82 3.72
CA HIS A 161 9.53 11.75 2.63
C HIS A 161 9.81 11.15 1.25
N ASP A 162 10.93 10.44 1.08
CA ASP A 162 11.28 9.79 -0.19
C ASP A 162 10.26 8.71 -0.59
N HIS A 163 9.74 7.95 0.38
CA HIS A 163 8.66 6.99 0.14
C HIS A 163 7.36 7.69 -0.25
N LEU A 164 7.01 8.79 0.42
CA LEU A 164 5.81 9.57 0.07
C LEU A 164 5.91 10.17 -1.34
N LEU A 165 7.10 10.65 -1.73
CA LEU A 165 7.35 11.13 -3.09
C LEU A 165 7.22 10.00 -4.12
N ALA A 166 7.70 8.79 -3.80
CA ALA A 166 7.54 7.62 -4.67
C ALA A 166 6.06 7.28 -4.85
N PHE A 167 5.28 7.25 -3.76
CA PHE A 167 3.83 7.09 -3.83
C PHE A 167 3.19 8.14 -4.74
N GLN A 168 3.53 9.42 -4.54
CA GLN A 168 2.94 10.52 -5.31
C GLN A 168 3.26 10.43 -6.81
N ARG A 169 4.44 9.96 -7.18
CA ARG A 169 4.82 9.72 -8.59
C ARG A 169 3.94 8.64 -9.21
N VAL A 170 3.72 7.52 -8.51
CA VAL A 170 2.81 6.46 -8.99
C VAL A 170 1.37 6.97 -9.04
N TRP A 171 0.93 7.73 -8.02
CA TRP A 171 -0.40 8.33 -8.00
C TRP A 171 -0.69 9.18 -9.23
N ASN A 172 0.28 9.98 -9.66
CA ASN A 172 0.12 10.91 -10.77
C ASN A 172 -0.03 10.21 -12.13
N ILE A 173 0.51 9.00 -12.28
CA ILE A 173 0.40 8.20 -13.52
C ILE A 173 -0.67 7.13 -13.45
N ALA A 174 -1.23 6.86 -12.27
CA ALA A 174 -2.26 5.86 -12.06
C ALA A 174 -3.63 6.34 -12.58
N HIS A 175 -4.41 5.40 -13.10
CA HIS A 175 -5.73 5.66 -13.67
C HIS A 175 -6.83 5.46 -12.64
N ARG A 176 -7.74 6.43 -12.54
CA ARG A 176 -8.94 6.29 -11.69
C ARG A 176 -9.80 5.14 -12.22
N ILE A 177 -10.27 4.26 -11.33
CA ILE A 177 -11.23 3.23 -11.72
C ILE A 177 -12.55 3.89 -12.13
N ARG A 178 -13.19 3.31 -13.17
CA ARG A 178 -14.55 3.72 -13.54
C ARG A 178 -15.52 3.16 -12.50
N THR A 179 -16.24 4.02 -11.82
CA THR A 179 -17.41 3.61 -11.05
C THR A 179 -18.56 3.47 -12.04
N GLU A 180 -18.99 2.25 -12.29
CA GLU A 180 -20.26 2.06 -13.01
C GLU A 180 -21.38 2.59 -12.09
N THR A 181 -22.15 3.52 -12.63
CA THR A 181 -23.31 4.14 -11.99
C THR A 181 -24.49 3.17 -12.03
#